data_61439cb205a3d51de4eb7a5a5ca4ba8d
#
_entry.id   61439cb205a3d51de4eb7a5a5ca4ba8d
#
_cell.length_a   1.000
_cell.length_b   1.000
_cell.length_c   1.000
_cell.angle_alpha   90.00
_cell.angle_beta   90.00
_cell.angle_gamma   90.00
#
_symmetry.space_group_name_H-M   'P 1'
#
loop_
_entity.id
_entity.type
_entity.pdbx_description
1 polymer ?
#
loop_
_entity_poly.entity_id
_entity_poly.type
_entity_poly.pdbx_seq_one_letter_code
_entity_poly.pdbx_strand_id
1 'polypeptide(L)'
;RLLSGGEKARLVLARMLYDPPNFLVLDEPTNHLDLVTKEMLIRALGGFDGTMLLVSHDRHFLAALTNRVLELVPGDPRVYAGGYTEYVAASGHEAPGMRSA
;
A
#
# COMPACT_ATOMS: atom_id res chain seq x y z
N ARG A 1 3.56 -22.80 -2.58
CA ARG A 1 4.88 -22.25 -2.28
C ARG A 1 4.78 -20.80 -1.83
N LEU A 2 5.44 -20.52 -0.74
CA LEU A 2 5.51 -19.14 -0.26
C LEU A 2 6.67 -18.42 -0.95
N LEU A 3 6.40 -17.24 -1.46
CA LEU A 3 7.42 -16.41 -2.08
C LEU A 3 8.07 -15.51 -1.03
N SER A 4 9.36 -15.22 -1.21
CA SER A 4 10.03 -14.23 -0.39
C SER A 4 9.48 -12.83 -0.69
N GLY A 5 9.74 -11.86 0.17
CA GLY A 5 9.33 -10.48 -0.06
C GLY A 5 9.88 -9.93 -1.37
N GLY A 6 11.16 -10.21 -1.66
CA GLY A 6 11.77 -9.76 -2.91
C GLY A 6 11.17 -10.42 -4.13
N GLU A 7 10.82 -11.70 -4.04
CA GLU A 7 10.17 -12.41 -5.13
C GLU A 7 8.77 -11.85 -5.40
N LYS A 8 8.00 -11.58 -4.34
CA LYS A 8 6.69 -10.95 -4.48
C LYS A 8 6.78 -9.60 -5.18
N ALA A 9 7.74 -8.77 -4.78
CA ALA A 9 7.94 -7.46 -5.38
C ALA A 9 8.27 -7.57 -6.85
N ARG A 10 9.12 -8.52 -7.24
CA ARG A 10 9.48 -8.72 -8.65
C ARG A 10 8.29 -9.17 -9.48
N LEU A 11 7.43 -10.02 -8.92
CA LEU A 11 6.21 -10.44 -9.62
C LEU A 11 5.27 -9.26 -9.86
N VAL A 12 5.09 -8.41 -8.86
CA VAL A 12 4.26 -7.21 -9.01
C VAL A 12 4.84 -6.30 -10.07
N LEU A 13 6.16 -6.06 -10.04
CA LEU A 13 6.82 -5.22 -11.02
C LEU A 13 6.68 -5.78 -12.43
N ALA A 14 6.81 -7.10 -12.59
CA ALA A 14 6.63 -7.75 -13.89
C ALA A 14 5.19 -7.57 -14.41
N ARG A 15 4.20 -7.70 -13.53
CA ARG A 15 2.81 -7.49 -13.92
C ARG A 15 2.57 -6.06 -14.38
N MET A 16 3.16 -5.07 -13.69
CA MET A 16 3.01 -3.68 -14.08
C MET A 16 3.56 -3.40 -15.47
N LEU A 17 4.66 -4.07 -15.85
CA LEU A 17 5.33 -3.84 -17.11
C LEU A 17 4.69 -4.60 -18.28
N TYR A 18 4.28 -5.83 -18.06
CA TYR A 18 3.92 -6.74 -19.16
C TYR A 18 2.43 -7.01 -19.28
N ASP A 19 1.69 -6.95 -18.18
CA ASP A 19 0.26 -7.28 -18.19
C ASP A 19 -0.41 -6.60 -16.99
N PRO A 20 -0.50 -5.25 -16.99
CA PRO A 20 -1.07 -4.55 -15.84
C PRO A 20 -2.55 -4.85 -15.67
N PRO A 21 -2.98 -5.24 -14.46
CA PRO A 21 -4.39 -5.50 -14.19
C PRO A 21 -5.17 -4.19 -14.03
N ASN A 22 -6.50 -4.29 -14.06
CA ASN A 22 -7.35 -3.13 -13.77
C ASN A 22 -7.54 -2.92 -12.26
N PHE A 23 -7.42 -4.00 -11.49
CA PHE A 23 -7.59 -3.97 -10.04
C PHE A 23 -6.50 -4.81 -9.41
N LEU A 24 -5.85 -4.25 -8.39
CA LEU A 24 -4.71 -4.88 -7.75
C LEU A 24 -4.90 -4.86 -6.24
N VAL A 25 -4.77 -6.02 -5.60
CA VAL A 25 -4.81 -6.13 -4.14
C VAL A 25 -3.42 -6.51 -3.65
N LEU A 26 -2.86 -5.71 -2.78
CA LEU A 26 -1.54 -5.96 -2.19
C LEU A 26 -1.67 -6.03 -0.68
N ASP A 27 -1.26 -7.16 -0.11
CA ASP A 27 -1.29 -7.40 1.32
C ASP A 27 0.14 -7.46 1.84
N GLU A 28 0.52 -6.47 2.64
CA GLU A 28 1.84 -6.32 3.22
C GLU A 28 2.97 -6.44 2.17
N PRO A 29 2.89 -5.66 1.08
CA PRO A 29 3.82 -5.85 -0.03
C PRO A 29 5.25 -5.42 0.25
N THR A 30 5.49 -4.63 1.30
CA THR A 30 6.83 -4.14 1.64
C THR A 30 7.50 -4.95 2.74
N ASN A 31 6.86 -5.99 3.28
CA ASN A 31 7.47 -6.83 4.30
C ASN A 31 8.74 -7.48 3.78
N HIS A 32 9.80 -7.37 4.57
CA HIS A 32 11.11 -7.99 4.28
C HIS A 32 11.81 -7.44 3.05
N LEU A 33 11.39 -6.27 2.54
CA LEU A 33 12.09 -5.60 1.45
C LEU A 33 13.16 -4.68 2.00
N ASP A 34 14.29 -4.60 1.31
CA ASP A 34 15.27 -3.57 1.57
C ASP A 34 14.74 -2.23 1.06
N LEU A 35 15.40 -1.15 1.44
CA LEU A 35 14.94 0.20 1.11
C LEU A 35 14.91 0.44 -0.40
N VAL A 36 15.92 -0.03 -1.11
CA VAL A 36 16.00 0.18 -2.57
C VAL A 36 14.85 -0.51 -3.28
N THR A 37 14.58 -1.77 -2.95
CA THR A 37 13.49 -2.52 -3.54
C THR A 37 12.14 -1.90 -3.21
N LYS A 38 11.97 -1.45 -1.97
CA LYS A 38 10.74 -0.78 -1.55
C LYS A 38 10.49 0.50 -2.36
N GLU A 39 11.52 1.31 -2.55
CA GLU A 39 11.39 2.54 -3.32
C GLU A 39 11.06 2.26 -4.80
N MET A 40 11.65 1.22 -5.36
CA MET A 40 11.33 0.79 -6.72
C MET A 40 9.87 0.38 -6.84
N LEU A 41 9.37 -0.37 -5.86
CA LEU A 41 7.98 -0.82 -5.83
C LEU A 41 7.02 0.38 -5.72
N ILE A 42 7.31 1.31 -4.83
CA ILE A 42 6.49 2.51 -4.67
C ILE A 42 6.44 3.30 -5.98
N ARG A 43 7.57 3.46 -6.64
CA ARG A 43 7.61 4.21 -7.89
C ARG A 43 6.80 3.53 -8.98
N ALA A 44 6.92 2.22 -9.11
CA ALA A 44 6.17 1.47 -10.11
C ALA A 44 4.65 1.54 -9.84
N LEU A 45 4.26 1.36 -8.58
CA LEU A 45 2.84 1.42 -8.21
C LEU A 45 2.26 2.82 -8.35
N GLY A 46 3.08 3.85 -8.16
CA GLY A 46 2.65 5.23 -8.34
C GLY A 46 2.24 5.56 -9.77
N GLY A 47 2.73 4.81 -10.74
CA GLY A 47 2.34 4.96 -12.15
C GLY A 47 1.19 4.06 -12.58
N PHE A 48 0.60 3.30 -11.67
CA PHE A 48 -0.48 2.39 -12.00
C PHE A 48 -1.79 3.16 -12.19
N ASP A 49 -2.47 2.96 -13.32
CA ASP A 49 -3.69 3.68 -13.66
C ASP A 49 -4.98 3.03 -13.16
N GLY A 50 -4.90 1.83 -12.67
CA GLY A 50 -6.08 1.11 -12.19
C GLY A 50 -6.39 1.42 -10.73
N THR A 51 -7.20 0.56 -10.12
CA THR A 51 -7.56 0.66 -8.71
C THR A 51 -6.70 -0.28 -7.89
N MET A 52 -6.15 0.21 -6.79
CA MET A 52 -5.38 -0.61 -5.84
C MET A 52 -6.05 -0.62 -4.48
N LEU A 53 -6.07 -1.79 -3.88
CA LEU A 53 -6.40 -1.94 -2.47
C LEU A 53 -5.13 -2.34 -1.74
N LEU A 54 -4.69 -1.51 -0.82
CA LEU A 54 -3.43 -1.71 -0.10
C LEU A 54 -3.69 -2.01 1.35
N VAL A 55 -3.15 -3.13 1.84
CA VAL A 55 -3.18 -3.48 3.25
C VAL A 55 -1.74 -3.48 3.72
N SER A 56 -1.38 -2.57 4.62
CA SER A 56 0.00 -2.41 5.03
C SER A 56 0.10 -1.73 6.40
N HIS A 57 1.18 -2.03 7.11
CA HIS A 57 1.56 -1.35 8.35
C HIS A 57 2.75 -0.42 8.13
N ASP A 58 3.10 -0.16 6.89
CA ASP A 58 4.22 0.69 6.52
C ASP A 58 3.69 2.09 6.22
N ARG A 59 3.93 3.02 7.14
CA ARG A 59 3.42 4.39 7.05
C ARG A 59 3.91 5.12 5.80
N HIS A 60 5.17 4.95 5.46
CA HIS A 60 5.75 5.61 4.30
C HIS A 60 5.11 5.11 3.00
N PHE A 61 4.91 3.80 2.89
CA PHE A 61 4.29 3.18 1.73
C PHE A 61 2.85 3.68 1.56
N LEU A 62 2.07 3.69 2.63
CA LEU A 62 0.68 4.16 2.57
C LEU A 62 0.61 5.64 2.23
N ALA A 63 1.47 6.47 2.84
CA ALA A 63 1.46 7.90 2.58
C ALA A 63 1.80 8.21 1.11
N ALA A 64 2.69 7.42 0.52
CA ALA A 64 3.13 7.65 -0.86
C ALA A 64 2.07 7.27 -1.90
N LEU A 65 1.25 6.27 -1.61
CA LEU A 65 0.40 5.66 -2.63
C LEU A 65 -1.10 5.83 -2.43
N THR A 66 -1.57 6.11 -1.22
CA THR A 66 -3.01 6.17 -0.98
C THR A 66 -3.60 7.52 -1.30
N ASN A 67 -4.82 7.51 -1.79
CA ASN A 67 -5.61 8.72 -2.00
C ASN A 67 -7.00 8.61 -1.35
N ARG A 68 -7.26 7.52 -0.67
CA ARG A 68 -8.50 7.31 0.09
C ARG A 68 -8.23 6.26 1.17
N VAL A 69 -8.85 6.41 2.32
CA VAL A 69 -8.69 5.48 3.43
C VAL A 69 -10.06 5.00 3.87
N LEU A 70 -10.18 3.68 4.04
CA LEU A 70 -11.35 3.08 4.66
C LEU A 70 -10.94 2.60 6.05
N GLU A 71 -11.53 3.20 7.07
CA GLU A 71 -11.31 2.79 8.45
C GLU A 71 -12.40 1.81 8.85
N LEU A 72 -11.98 0.61 9.25
CA LEU A 72 -12.92 -0.44 9.66
C LEU A 72 -13.15 -0.37 11.17
N VAL A 73 -14.22 0.29 11.56
CA VAL A 73 -14.69 0.35 12.94
C VAL A 73 -15.93 -0.53 13.00
N PRO A 74 -16.00 -1.50 13.91
CA PRO A 74 -17.18 -2.37 14.02
C PRO A 74 -18.46 -1.56 14.11
N GLY A 75 -19.39 -1.82 13.20
CA GLY A 75 -20.68 -1.12 13.15
C GLY A 75 -20.67 0.28 12.55
N ASP A 76 -19.49 0.81 12.22
CA ASP A 76 -19.37 2.18 11.71
C ASP A 76 -18.15 2.36 10.82
N PRO A 77 -18.09 1.67 9.67
CA PRO A 77 -16.96 1.88 8.75
C PRO A 77 -16.99 3.30 8.19
N ARG A 78 -15.82 3.94 8.11
CA ARG A 78 -15.69 5.33 7.70
C ARG A 78 -14.75 5.46 6.53
N VAL A 79 -15.13 6.27 5.55
CA VAL A 79 -14.28 6.58 4.40
C VAL A 79 -13.75 8.01 4.56
N TYR A 80 -12.44 8.16 4.39
CA TYR A 80 -11.77 9.45 4.42
C TYR A 80 -11.28 9.78 3.03
N ALA A 81 -11.61 10.97 2.55
CA ALA A 81 -11.02 11.50 1.33
C ALA A 81 -9.57 11.89 1.60
N GLY A 82 -8.71 11.75 0.59
CA GLY A 82 -7.29 11.99 0.77
C GLY A 82 -6.55 10.73 1.19
N GLY A 83 -5.23 10.82 1.24
CA GLY A 83 -4.39 9.68 1.56
C GLY A 83 -4.23 9.44 3.05
N TYR A 84 -3.29 8.55 3.38
CA TYR A 84 -3.05 8.16 4.76
C TYR A 84 -2.64 9.34 5.64
N THR A 85 -1.82 10.25 5.11
CA THR A 85 -1.40 11.45 5.87
C THR A 85 -2.60 12.29 6.27
N GLU A 86 -3.53 12.53 5.34
CA GLU A 86 -4.74 13.30 5.59
C GLU A 86 -5.68 12.58 6.55
N TYR A 87 -5.72 11.24 6.45
CA TYR A 87 -6.50 10.43 7.39
C TYR A 87 -6.01 10.61 8.83
N VAL A 88 -4.68 10.54 9.04
CA VAL A 88 -4.10 10.71 10.38
C VAL A 88 -4.43 12.10 10.92
N ALA A 89 -4.32 13.13 10.09
CA ALA A 89 -4.63 14.50 10.49
C ALA A 89 -6.11 14.67 10.84
N ALA A 90 -7.01 14.05 10.07
CA ALA A 90 -8.44 14.20 10.29
C ALA A 90 -8.96 13.37 11.48
N SER A 91 -8.46 12.14 11.63
CA SER A 91 -8.95 11.23 12.66
C SER A 91 -8.24 11.39 14.00
N GLY A 92 -7.01 11.87 13.99
CA GLY A 92 -6.19 12.00 15.19
C GLY A 92 -5.53 10.70 15.63
N HIS A 93 -5.63 9.62 14.86
CA HIS A 93 -5.03 8.35 15.24
C HIS A 93 -4.54 7.59 14.02
N GLU A 94 -3.69 6.58 14.26
CA GLU A 94 -3.20 5.67 13.25
C GLU A 94 -3.71 4.26 13.53
N ALA A 95 -3.66 3.41 12.50
CA ALA A 95 -4.01 2.01 12.68
C ALA A 95 -3.00 1.33 13.62
N PRO A 96 -3.44 0.31 14.37
CA PRO A 96 -2.53 -0.43 15.24
C PRO A 96 -1.39 -1.07 14.46
N GLY A 97 -0.19 -1.09 15.07
CA GLY A 97 0.96 -1.75 14.48
C GLY A 97 1.67 -0.97 13.39
N MET A 98 1.32 0.29 13.16
CA MET A 98 2.03 1.11 12.17
C MET A 98 3.50 1.28 12.52
N ARG A 99 4.33 1.26 11.51
CA ARG A 99 5.76 1.45 11.65
C ARG A 99 6.26 2.48 10.64
N SER A 100 7.26 3.22 11.05
CA SER A 100 7.95 4.16 10.16
C SER A 100 8.95 3.40 9.30
N ALA A 101 9.02 3.77 8.06
CA ALA A 101 9.96 3.17 7.13
C ALA A 101 11.33 3.81 7.26
#